data_ec70feba5ab1a66f6361bee3f7ec9b79
#
_entry.id   ec70feba5ab1a66f6361bee3f7ec9b79
#
_cell.length_a   1.000
_cell.length_b   1.000
_cell.length_c   1.000
_cell.angle_alpha   90.00
_cell.angle_beta   90.00
_cell.angle_gamma   90.00
#
_symmetry.space_group_name_H-M   'P 1'
#
loop_
_entity.id
_entity.type
_entity.pdbx_description
1 polymer ?
#
loop_
_entity_poly.entity_id
_entity_poly.type
_entity_poly.pdbx_seq_one_letter_code
_entity_poly.pdbx_strand_id
1 'polypeptide(L)'
;MQYVFFTQWKKVKAYINSKGIAVIGDMPIYVSLDSADVWANRDLFLIDEKTLKPQKVAGVPPDYFSKDGQLWGNPLYDWERMEKGGYSW
;
A
#
# COMPACT_ATOMS: atom_id res chain seq x y z
N MET A 1 -17.61 -3.05 0.22
CA MET A 1 -17.12 -1.66 0.36
C MET A 1 -16.21 -1.25 -0.81
N GLN A 2 -15.18 -2.02 -1.17
CA GLN A 2 -14.25 -1.70 -2.28
C GLN A 2 -14.95 -1.54 -3.63
N TYR A 3 -15.91 -2.41 -3.98
CA TYR A 3 -16.67 -2.29 -5.23
C TYR A 3 -17.41 -0.94 -5.35
N VAL A 4 -18.07 -0.53 -4.27
CA VAL A 4 -18.82 0.75 -4.25
C VAL A 4 -17.84 1.92 -4.38
N PHE A 5 -16.73 1.89 -3.65
CA PHE A 5 -15.68 2.91 -3.73
C PHE A 5 -15.17 3.07 -5.17
N PHE A 6 -14.72 1.99 -5.80
CA PHE A 6 -14.17 2.05 -7.16
C PHE A 6 -15.21 2.49 -8.20
N THR A 7 -16.47 2.09 -8.02
CA THR A 7 -17.56 2.53 -8.91
C THR A 7 -17.78 4.03 -8.82
N GLN A 8 -17.80 4.57 -7.62
CA GLN A 8 -17.94 6.02 -7.39
C GLN A 8 -16.70 6.78 -7.83
N TRP A 9 -15.50 6.28 -7.49
CA TRP A 9 -14.24 6.89 -7.88
C TRP A 9 -14.09 7.05 -9.39
N LYS A 10 -14.40 6.01 -10.16
CA LYS A 10 -14.39 6.08 -11.63
C LYS A 10 -15.27 7.20 -12.17
N LYS A 11 -16.47 7.37 -11.61
CA LYS A 11 -17.39 8.44 -12.03
C LYS A 11 -16.85 9.82 -11.69
N VAL A 12 -16.36 10.00 -10.46
CA VAL A 12 -15.79 11.27 -9.99
C VAL A 12 -14.55 11.64 -10.82
N LYS A 13 -13.64 10.70 -11.03
CA LYS A 13 -12.43 10.92 -11.83
C LYS A 13 -12.76 11.31 -13.26
N ALA A 14 -13.72 10.62 -13.90
CA ALA A 14 -14.16 10.95 -15.25
C ALA A 14 -14.76 12.36 -15.31
N TYR A 15 -15.57 12.74 -14.32
CA TYR A 15 -16.13 14.08 -14.24
C TYR A 15 -15.03 15.16 -14.10
N ILE A 16 -14.07 14.97 -13.18
CA ILE A 16 -12.95 15.89 -12.97
C ILE A 16 -12.15 16.05 -14.27
N ASN A 17 -11.82 14.94 -14.92
CA ASN A 17 -11.06 14.95 -16.18
C ASN A 17 -11.84 15.65 -17.31
N SER A 18 -13.17 15.53 -17.35
CA SER A 18 -14.00 16.20 -18.33
C SER A 18 -13.97 17.72 -18.19
N LYS A 19 -13.55 18.23 -17.04
CA LYS A 19 -13.35 19.66 -16.79
C LYS A 19 -11.92 20.14 -17.07
N GLY A 20 -11.10 19.27 -17.66
CA GLY A 20 -9.68 19.59 -17.97
C GLY A 20 -8.77 19.54 -16.74
N ILE A 21 -9.20 18.94 -15.64
CA ILE A 21 -8.43 18.82 -14.40
C ILE A 21 -7.81 17.43 -14.32
N ALA A 22 -6.50 17.36 -14.08
CA ALA A 22 -5.80 16.11 -13.80
C ALA A 22 -5.85 15.80 -12.30
N VAL A 23 -5.96 14.50 -11.97
CA VAL A 23 -5.84 14.02 -10.59
C VAL A 23 -4.49 13.37 -10.43
N ILE A 24 -3.69 13.88 -9.50
CA ILE A 24 -2.41 13.30 -9.11
C ILE A 24 -2.64 12.50 -7.84
N GLY A 25 -2.36 11.19 -7.92
CA GLY A 25 -2.39 10.30 -6.77
C GLY A 25 -1.00 10.20 -6.13
N ASP A 26 -0.97 9.59 -4.96
CA ASP A 26 0.23 9.23 -4.26
C ASP A 26 0.21 7.73 -3.95
N MET A 27 1.37 7.08 -4.07
CA MET A 27 1.50 5.69 -3.69
C MET A 27 1.80 5.61 -2.19
N PRO A 28 1.04 4.84 -1.40
CA PRO A 28 1.32 4.72 0.02
C PRO A 28 2.69 4.08 0.25
N ILE A 29 3.52 4.72 1.07
CA ILE A 29 4.84 4.20 1.44
C ILE A 29 4.72 2.84 2.14
N TYR A 30 3.69 2.67 2.96
CA TYR A 30 3.27 1.42 3.58
C TYR A 30 1.75 1.36 3.66
N VAL A 31 1.22 0.14 3.72
CA VAL A 31 -0.21 -0.14 3.94
C VAL A 31 -0.39 -0.91 5.25
N SER A 32 -1.59 -0.86 5.82
CA SER A 32 -1.90 -1.66 7.01
C SER A 32 -1.93 -3.14 6.69
N LEU A 33 -1.48 -3.98 7.62
CA LEU A 33 -1.58 -5.43 7.50
C LEU A 33 -3.04 -5.88 7.28
N ASP A 34 -3.99 -5.19 7.90
CA ASP A 34 -5.43 -5.48 7.82
C ASP A 34 -6.11 -4.80 6.61
N SER A 35 -5.33 -4.22 5.68
CA SER A 35 -5.88 -3.55 4.51
C SER A 35 -6.42 -4.52 3.47
N ALA A 36 -7.35 -4.04 2.64
CA ALA A 36 -7.83 -4.77 1.47
C ALA A 36 -6.70 -5.06 0.47
N ASP A 37 -5.71 -4.18 0.38
CA ASP A 37 -4.55 -4.34 -0.50
C ASP A 37 -3.73 -5.57 -0.11
N VAL A 38 -3.38 -5.71 1.17
CA VAL A 38 -2.65 -6.88 1.67
C VAL A 38 -3.49 -8.14 1.54
N TRP A 39 -4.78 -8.07 1.85
CA TRP A 39 -5.67 -9.22 1.75
C TRP A 39 -5.79 -9.75 0.32
N ALA A 40 -5.92 -8.85 -0.65
CA ALA A 40 -6.11 -9.22 -2.06
C ALA A 40 -4.79 -9.55 -2.78
N ASN A 41 -3.66 -8.99 -2.34
CA ASN A 41 -2.37 -9.08 -3.03
C ASN A 41 -1.25 -9.49 -2.06
N ARG A 42 -1.50 -10.48 -1.24
CA ARG A 42 -0.59 -10.91 -0.16
C ARG A 42 0.82 -11.26 -0.65
N ASP A 43 0.92 -11.80 -1.84
CA ASP A 43 2.17 -12.18 -2.50
C ASP A 43 3.07 -10.99 -2.86
N LEU A 44 2.53 -9.76 -2.87
CA LEU A 44 3.32 -8.54 -3.08
C LEU A 44 3.96 -7.99 -1.80
N PHE A 45 3.80 -8.68 -0.68
CA PHE A 45 4.33 -8.28 0.62
C PHE A 45 5.18 -9.38 1.24
N LEU A 46 6.17 -9.01 2.05
CA LEU A 46 7.00 -9.95 2.79
C LEU A 46 6.23 -10.56 3.98
N ILE A 47 5.28 -11.42 3.67
CA ILE A 47 4.42 -12.11 4.64
C ILE A 47 4.68 -13.62 4.53
N ASP A 48 4.83 -14.27 5.68
CA ASP A 48 4.96 -15.72 5.75
C ASP A 48 3.64 -16.40 5.37
N GLU A 49 3.66 -17.29 4.40
CA GLU A 49 2.46 -17.94 3.86
C GLU A 49 1.75 -18.86 4.84
N LYS A 50 2.50 -19.42 5.80
CA LYS A 50 1.95 -20.37 6.78
C LYS A 50 1.38 -19.67 8.01
N THR A 51 2.14 -18.70 8.53
CA THR A 51 1.75 -18.00 9.76
C THR A 51 0.93 -16.76 9.51
N LEU A 52 0.90 -16.27 8.27
CA LEU A 52 0.24 -15.04 7.85
C LEU A 52 0.75 -13.79 8.60
N LYS A 53 1.96 -13.88 9.13
CA LYS A 53 2.62 -12.78 9.83
C LYS A 53 3.67 -12.12 8.95
N PRO A 54 3.90 -10.81 9.09
CA PRO A 54 4.99 -10.14 8.40
C PRO A 54 6.33 -10.78 8.75
N GLN A 55 7.15 -11.08 7.74
CA GLN A 55 8.53 -11.55 7.93
C GLN A 55 9.42 -10.42 8.45
N LYS A 56 9.16 -9.22 7.97
CA LYS A 56 9.79 -7.97 8.40
C LYS A 56 8.73 -6.88 8.42
N VAL A 57 8.90 -5.92 9.31
CA VAL A 57 7.97 -4.79 9.48
C VAL A 57 8.67 -3.46 9.29
N ALA A 58 7.89 -2.46 8.89
CA ALA A 58 8.36 -1.10 8.73
C ALA A 58 8.69 -0.46 10.08
N GLY A 59 9.72 0.36 10.09
CA GLY A 59 10.12 1.17 11.21
C GLY A 59 11.02 2.31 10.78
N VAL A 60 11.31 3.22 11.69
CA VAL A 60 12.23 4.35 11.47
C VAL A 60 13.34 4.28 12.51
N PRO A 61 14.60 4.49 12.11
CA PRO A 61 15.70 4.58 13.07
C PRO A 61 15.53 5.81 13.98
N PRO A 62 16.30 5.87 15.09
CA PRO A 62 16.32 7.06 15.93
C PRO A 62 16.61 8.32 15.13
N ASP A 63 15.87 9.37 15.43
CA ASP A 63 16.01 10.68 14.80
C ASP A 63 15.81 11.81 15.83
N TYR A 64 15.70 13.05 15.32
CA TYR A 64 15.51 14.22 16.17
C TYR A 64 14.16 14.19 16.95
N PHE A 65 13.14 13.54 16.42
CA PHE A 65 11.80 13.46 17.02
C PHE A 65 11.62 12.23 17.92
N SER A 66 12.40 11.17 17.71
CA SER A 66 12.32 9.93 18.49
C SER A 66 13.71 9.36 18.75
N LYS A 67 14.13 9.44 20.01
CA LYS A 67 15.47 8.95 20.43
C LYS A 67 15.66 7.44 20.24
N ASP A 68 14.57 6.68 20.33
CA ASP A 68 14.57 5.21 20.24
C ASP A 68 14.12 4.71 18.86
N GLY A 69 13.81 5.64 17.95
CA GLY A 69 13.17 5.31 16.68
C GLY A 69 11.70 4.96 16.84
N GLN A 70 11.09 4.44 15.76
CA GLN A 70 9.68 4.06 15.74
C GLN A 70 9.53 2.70 15.06
N LEU A 71 8.72 1.83 15.62
CA LEU A 71 8.30 0.57 15.01
C LEU A 71 6.84 0.71 14.56
N TRP A 72 6.62 0.83 13.25
CA TRP A 72 5.27 1.03 12.71
C TRP A 72 4.49 -0.26 12.54
N GLY A 73 5.18 -1.38 12.31
CA GLY A 73 4.55 -2.69 12.22
C GLY A 73 3.88 -3.01 10.88
N ASN A 74 3.89 -2.08 9.92
CA ASN A 74 3.35 -2.31 8.59
C ASN A 74 4.18 -3.38 7.85
N PRO A 75 3.57 -4.24 7.02
CA PRO A 75 4.32 -5.19 6.18
C PRO A 75 5.15 -4.43 5.13
N LEU A 76 6.29 -4.99 4.77
CA LEU A 76 7.13 -4.45 3.70
C LEU A 76 6.69 -5.03 2.35
N TYR A 77 6.88 -4.24 1.29
CA TYR A 77 6.67 -4.70 -0.07
C TYR A 77 7.75 -5.71 -0.50
N ASP A 78 7.36 -6.74 -1.22
CA ASP A 78 8.27 -7.64 -1.93
C ASP A 78 8.64 -7.03 -3.29
N TRP A 79 9.68 -6.23 -3.30
CA TRP A 79 10.10 -5.49 -4.49
C TRP A 79 10.51 -6.39 -5.65
N GLU A 80 11.07 -7.58 -5.37
CA GLU A 80 11.43 -8.52 -6.43
C GLU A 80 10.19 -9.07 -7.15
N ARG A 81 9.15 -9.39 -6.40
CA ARG A 81 7.87 -9.82 -7.00
C ARG A 81 7.17 -8.69 -7.72
N MET A 82 7.20 -7.49 -7.16
CA MET A 82 6.63 -6.32 -7.84
C MET A 82 7.31 -6.03 -9.16
N GLU A 83 8.64 -6.09 -9.21
CA GLU A 83 9.41 -5.90 -10.45
C GLU A 83 9.04 -6.94 -11.49
N LYS A 84 9.02 -8.24 -11.11
CA LYS A 84 8.61 -9.33 -12.01
C LYS A 84 7.18 -9.17 -12.56
N GLY A 85 6.30 -8.56 -11.77
CA GLY A 85 4.93 -8.23 -12.17
C GLY A 85 4.79 -6.89 -12.93
N GLY A 86 5.92 -6.24 -13.25
CA GLY A 86 5.91 -4.95 -13.95
C GLY A 86 5.32 -3.81 -13.13
N TYR A 87 5.36 -3.91 -11.81
CA TYR A 87 4.79 -2.90 -10.88
C TYR A 87 3.32 -2.60 -11.15
N SER A 88 2.55 -3.62 -11.53
CA SER A 88 1.15 -3.45 -11.95
C SER A 88 0.20 -3.02 -10.82
N TRP A 89 0.57 -3.30 -9.57
CA TRP A 89 -0.21 -2.89 -8.41
C TRP A 89 -0.09 -1.41 -8.16
#